data_4c8dcd854e0772880e32a47bf4a81a58
#
_entry.id   4c8dcd854e0772880e32a47bf4a81a58
#
_cell.length_a   1.000
_cell.length_b   1.000
_cell.length_c   1.000
_cell.angle_alpha   90.00
_cell.angle_beta   90.00
_cell.angle_gamma   90.00
#
_symmetry.space_group_name_H-M   'P 1'
#
loop_
_entity.id
_entity.type
_entity.pdbx_description
1 polymer ?
#
loop_
_entity_poly.entity_id
_entity_poly.type
_entity_poly.pdbx_seq_one_letter_code
_entity_poly.pdbx_strand_id
1 'polypeptide(L)'
;MKLNYKGKSAVITGASGGMGLEISKKLSQNNISVLMLDLKNPGNEFLNKYKNCEFKKVNVTNFKSLKLHIEAFNKKHKSIDYLVNTTGV
;
A
#
# COMPACT_ATOMS: atom_id res chain seq x y z
N MET A 1 19.51 -14.31 -3.47
CA MET A 1 20.00 -12.90 -3.46
C MET A 1 19.18 -12.09 -2.49
N LYS A 2 19.84 -11.40 -1.59
CA LYS A 2 19.16 -10.58 -0.61
C LYS A 2 19.10 -9.13 -1.10
N LEU A 3 17.89 -8.65 -1.39
CA LEU A 3 17.70 -7.29 -1.84
C LEU A 3 17.46 -6.38 -0.63
N ASN A 4 18.01 -5.19 -0.68
CA ASN A 4 17.79 -4.19 0.36
C ASN A 4 16.77 -3.17 -0.13
N TYR A 5 15.58 -3.21 0.46
CA TYR A 5 14.48 -2.30 0.13
C TYR A 5 14.25 -1.21 1.18
N LYS A 6 15.18 -1.07 2.11
CA LYS A 6 15.06 -0.08 3.18
C LYS A 6 14.91 1.32 2.58
N GLY A 7 13.92 2.05 3.05
CA GLY A 7 13.62 3.39 2.55
C GLY A 7 12.78 3.43 1.29
N LYS A 8 12.41 2.27 0.73
CA LYS A 8 11.52 2.21 -0.42
C LYS A 8 10.06 2.30 0.01
N SER A 9 9.23 2.68 -0.92
CA SER A 9 7.78 2.81 -0.68
C SER A 9 6.97 2.26 -1.84
N ALA A 10 5.77 1.80 -1.54
CA ALA A 10 4.87 1.20 -2.52
C ALA A 10 3.43 1.64 -2.26
N VAL A 11 2.67 1.79 -3.34
CA VAL A 11 1.22 2.01 -3.28
C VAL A 11 0.55 0.81 -3.92
N ILE A 12 -0.41 0.22 -3.22
CA ILE A 12 -1.15 -0.95 -3.71
C ILE A 12 -2.64 -0.63 -3.74
N THR A 13 -3.24 -0.69 -4.92
CA THR A 13 -4.69 -0.57 -5.08
C THR A 13 -5.31 -1.97 -5.06
N GLY A 14 -6.52 -2.11 -4.52
CA GLY A 14 -7.12 -3.42 -4.28
C GLY A 14 -6.41 -4.19 -3.18
N ALA A 15 -5.84 -3.46 -2.23
CA ALA A 15 -4.88 -4.01 -1.28
C ALA A 15 -5.47 -4.96 -0.25
N SER A 16 -6.79 -4.92 -0.02
CA SER A 16 -7.45 -5.77 0.97
C SER A 16 -7.99 -7.08 0.38
N GLY A 17 -7.86 -7.29 -0.93
CA GLY A 17 -8.17 -8.58 -1.55
C GLY A 17 -7.06 -9.59 -1.30
N GLY A 18 -7.29 -10.85 -1.63
CA GLY A 18 -6.32 -11.92 -1.37
C GLY A 18 -4.93 -11.65 -1.92
N MET A 19 -4.83 -11.26 -3.20
CA MET A 19 -3.56 -10.95 -3.83
C MET A 19 -2.93 -9.70 -3.25
N GLY A 20 -3.73 -8.65 -3.02
CA GLY A 20 -3.25 -7.39 -2.47
C GLY A 20 -2.70 -7.53 -1.06
N LEU A 21 -3.37 -8.33 -0.21
CA LEU A 21 -2.90 -8.61 1.14
C LEU A 21 -1.56 -9.34 1.12
N GLU A 22 -1.41 -10.35 0.27
CA GLU A 22 -0.16 -11.10 0.17
C GLU A 22 1.00 -10.23 -0.32
N ILE A 23 0.76 -9.38 -1.29
CA ILE A 23 1.78 -8.47 -1.80
C ILE A 23 2.17 -7.46 -0.72
N SER A 24 1.18 -6.86 -0.06
CA SER A 24 1.41 -5.89 1.03
C SER A 24 2.23 -6.50 2.16
N LYS A 25 1.89 -7.73 2.54
CA LYS A 25 2.60 -8.48 3.57
C LYS A 25 4.07 -8.67 3.19
N LYS A 26 4.32 -9.15 1.97
CA LYS A 26 5.69 -9.41 1.52
C LYS A 26 6.52 -8.15 1.41
N LEU A 27 5.94 -7.07 0.90
CA LEU A 27 6.63 -5.80 0.81
C LEU A 27 6.96 -5.27 2.21
N SER A 28 6.01 -5.35 3.14
CA SER A 28 6.23 -4.91 4.52
C SER A 28 7.33 -5.73 5.20
N GLN A 29 7.38 -7.04 4.96
CA GLN A 29 8.41 -7.90 5.50
C GLN A 29 9.80 -7.59 4.96
N ASN A 30 9.87 -6.91 3.82
CA ASN A 30 11.13 -6.45 3.23
C ASN A 30 11.42 -4.97 3.54
N ASN A 31 10.81 -4.45 4.58
CA ASN A 31 11.01 -3.08 5.08
C ASN A 31 10.58 -1.99 4.08
N ILE A 32 9.63 -2.33 3.21
CA ILE A 32 9.03 -1.36 2.31
C ILE A 32 7.84 -0.74 3.01
N SER A 33 7.72 0.60 2.97
CA SER A 33 6.54 1.30 3.47
C SER A 33 5.43 1.17 2.45
N VAL A 34 4.26 0.69 2.88
CA VAL A 34 3.16 0.35 1.97
C VAL A 34 1.94 1.20 2.26
N LEU A 35 1.42 1.85 1.23
CA LEU A 35 0.10 2.49 1.28
C LEU A 35 -0.90 1.53 0.64
N MET A 36 -1.83 1.04 1.44
CA MET A 36 -2.89 0.13 1.01
C MET A 36 -4.16 0.91 0.74
N LEU A 37 -4.65 0.86 -0.49
CA LEU A 37 -5.86 1.55 -0.91
C LEU A 37 -6.92 0.55 -1.32
N ASP A 38 -8.09 0.63 -0.66
CA ASP A 38 -9.22 -0.24 -0.96
C ASP A 38 -10.48 0.35 -0.31
N LEU A 39 -11.64 -0.15 -0.73
CA LEU A 39 -12.90 0.16 -0.05
C LEU A 39 -13.03 -0.61 1.26
N LYS A 40 -12.44 -1.78 1.34
CA LYS A 40 -12.52 -2.67 2.49
C LYS A 40 -11.26 -2.55 3.34
N ASN A 41 -11.44 -2.37 4.65
CA ASN A 41 -10.34 -2.36 5.61
C ASN A 41 -9.73 -3.77 5.70
N PRO A 42 -8.40 -3.91 5.68
CA PRO A 42 -7.78 -5.24 5.79
C PRO A 42 -7.90 -5.86 7.18
N GLY A 43 -8.30 -5.07 8.17
CA GLY A 43 -8.45 -5.52 9.55
C GLY A 43 -7.34 -5.03 10.45
N ASN A 44 -7.71 -4.77 11.72
CA ASN A 44 -6.75 -4.27 12.71
C ASN A 44 -5.64 -5.27 13.00
N GLU A 45 -5.96 -6.56 12.96
CA GLU A 45 -4.97 -7.62 13.17
C GLU A 45 -3.85 -7.55 12.15
N PHE A 46 -4.22 -7.39 10.88
CA PHE A 46 -3.24 -7.23 9.80
C PHE A 46 -2.39 -5.98 9.99
N LEU A 47 -3.04 -4.84 10.22
CA LEU A 47 -2.35 -3.55 10.35
C LEU A 47 -1.46 -3.50 11.60
N ASN A 48 -1.85 -4.16 12.68
CA ASN A 48 -1.03 -4.24 13.88
C ASN A 48 0.19 -5.14 13.69
N LYS A 49 0.05 -6.16 12.87
CA LYS A 49 1.16 -7.09 12.59
C LYS A 49 2.16 -6.51 11.59
N TYR A 50 1.66 -5.82 10.57
CA TYR A 50 2.50 -5.25 9.51
C TYR A 50 2.49 -3.73 9.61
N LYS A 51 3.28 -3.19 10.54
CA LYS A 51 3.25 -1.76 10.89
C LYS A 51 3.78 -0.84 9.79
N ASN A 52 4.47 -1.38 8.80
CA ASN A 52 4.88 -0.61 7.64
C ASN A 52 3.72 -0.38 6.67
N CYS A 53 2.59 -1.04 6.88
CA CYS A 53 1.40 -0.87 6.06
C CYS A 53 0.49 0.19 6.65
N GLU A 54 0.07 1.13 5.82
CA GLU A 54 -0.88 2.18 6.13
C GLU A 54 -2.09 1.97 5.23
N PHE A 55 -3.29 1.96 5.80
CA PHE A 55 -4.52 1.76 5.03
C PHE A 55 -5.30 3.06 4.92
N LYS A 56 -5.79 3.35 3.72
CA LYS A 56 -6.75 4.43 3.48
C LYS A 56 -7.92 3.89 2.67
N LYS A 57 -9.13 4.13 3.17
CA LYS A 57 -10.34 3.74 2.46
C LYS A 57 -10.54 4.70 1.28
N VAL A 58 -10.53 4.15 0.08
CA VAL A 58 -10.71 4.95 -1.12
C VAL A 58 -11.35 4.10 -2.22
N ASN A 59 -12.27 4.72 -2.97
CA ASN A 59 -12.75 4.14 -4.20
C ASN A 59 -11.75 4.49 -5.29
N VAL A 60 -11.09 3.49 -5.86
CA VAL A 60 -10.02 3.70 -6.86
C VAL A 60 -10.53 4.34 -8.14
N THR A 61 -11.85 4.38 -8.37
CA THR A 61 -12.45 5.11 -9.48
C THR A 61 -12.61 6.61 -9.20
N ASN A 62 -12.46 7.00 -7.94
CA ASN A 62 -12.48 8.41 -7.54
C ASN A 62 -11.08 8.99 -7.61
N PHE A 63 -10.73 9.55 -8.75
CA PHE A 63 -9.37 10.04 -9.00
C PHE A 63 -8.94 11.16 -8.07
N LYS A 64 -9.86 12.02 -7.64
CA LYS A 64 -9.51 13.10 -6.69
C LYS A 64 -9.06 12.53 -5.35
N SER A 65 -9.81 11.59 -4.81
CA SER A 65 -9.49 10.95 -3.54
C SER A 65 -8.19 10.15 -3.64
N LEU A 66 -8.08 9.38 -4.70
CA LEU A 66 -6.88 8.58 -4.98
C LEU A 66 -5.64 9.46 -5.04
N LYS A 67 -5.71 10.54 -5.79
CA LYS A 67 -4.60 11.49 -5.97
C LYS A 67 -4.19 12.11 -4.64
N LEU A 68 -5.16 12.52 -3.81
CA LEU A 68 -4.87 13.11 -2.51
C LEU A 68 -4.10 12.16 -1.60
N HIS A 69 -4.53 10.90 -1.54
CA HIS A 69 -3.86 9.92 -0.69
C HIS A 69 -2.47 9.58 -1.20
N ILE A 70 -2.30 9.46 -2.51
CA ILE A 70 -1.00 9.16 -3.12
C ILE A 70 -0.04 10.33 -2.92
N GLU A 71 -0.51 11.57 -3.12
CA GLU A 71 0.33 12.75 -2.91
C GLU A 71 0.78 12.90 -1.47
N ALA A 72 -0.12 12.65 -0.52
CA ALA A 72 0.22 12.71 0.91
C ALA A 72 1.26 11.66 1.27
N PHE A 73 1.13 10.45 0.74
CA PHE A 73 2.09 9.39 0.96
C PHE A 73 3.45 9.71 0.32
N ASN A 74 3.44 10.21 -0.90
CA ASN A 74 4.66 10.63 -1.60
C ASN A 74 5.39 11.73 -0.84
N LYS A 75 4.66 12.70 -0.30
CA LYS A 75 5.24 13.78 0.49
C LYS A 75 5.89 13.25 1.77
N LYS A 76 5.24 12.30 2.43
CA LYS A 76 5.72 11.69 3.67
C LYS A 76 6.98 10.86 3.46
N HIS A 77 7.02 10.08 2.38
CA HIS A 77 8.12 9.15 2.09
C HIS A 77 9.10 9.67 1.05
N LYS A 78 8.83 10.85 0.47
CA LYS A 78 9.66 11.55 -0.52
C LYS A 78 9.73 10.88 -1.90
N SER A 79 9.21 9.67 -2.05
CA SER A 79 9.13 8.99 -3.34
C SER A 79 8.15 7.84 -3.26
N ILE A 80 7.67 7.39 -4.42
CA ILE A 80 6.92 6.16 -4.56
C ILE A 80 7.71 5.31 -5.55
N ASP A 81 8.24 4.21 -5.08
CA ASP A 81 9.10 3.35 -5.88
C ASP A 81 8.33 2.30 -6.65
N TYR A 82 7.20 1.86 -6.12
CA TYR A 82 6.38 0.81 -6.71
C TYR A 82 4.90 1.18 -6.68
N LEU A 83 4.21 0.90 -7.77
CA LEU A 83 2.76 1.02 -7.83
C LEU A 83 2.21 -0.30 -8.33
N VAL A 84 1.39 -0.93 -7.51
CA VAL A 84 0.81 -2.25 -7.81
C VAL A 84 -0.70 -2.13 -7.85
N ASN A 85 -1.31 -2.53 -8.95
CA ASN A 85 -2.75 -2.52 -9.11
C ASN A 85 -3.27 -3.96 -9.14
N THR A 86 -4.04 -4.34 -8.10
CA THR A 86 -4.62 -5.68 -7.99
C THR A 86 -6.13 -5.67 -8.18
N THR A 87 -6.70 -4.55 -8.63
CA THR A 87 -8.15 -4.43 -8.81
C THR A 87 -8.68 -5.09 -10.09
N GLY A 88 -7.81 -5.41 -11.01
CA GLY A 88 -8.20 -5.98 -12.30
C GLY A 88 -8.75 -4.96 -13.30
N VAL A 89 -8.60 -3.70 -13.02
CA VAL A 89 -9.10 -2.60 -13.88
C VAL A 89 -7.96 -1.72 -14.34
#